data_bf80979aa7ecd8f27862b922193c05b7
#
_entry.id   bf80979aa7ecd8f27862b922193c05b7
#
_cell.length_a   1.000
_cell.length_b   1.000
_cell.length_c   1.000
_cell.angle_alpha   90.00
_cell.angle_beta   90.00
_cell.angle_gamma   90.00
#
_symmetry.space_group_name_H-M   'P 1'
#
loop_
_entity.id
_entity.type
_entity.pdbx_description
1 polymer ?
#
loop_
_entity_poly.entity_id
_entity_poly.type
_entity_poly.pdbx_seq_one_letter_code
_entity_poly.pdbx_strand_id
1 'polypeptide(L)'
;MPGYLLDSNILSDLVHHPRNGTAARQLAVVRTRGERDISTSIIAAAELRYGVAKRGSTRLARQVETALGALDVLPFEAPADVIYGRLRSDLERRGQPMGGNDLLIAAHALAARLTLVTDDRGFARIPELLRENWLAG
;
A
#
# COMPACT_ATOMS: atom_id res chain seq x y z
N MET A 1 -16.23 7.75 6.22
CA MET A 1 -15.95 7.29 4.84
C MET A 1 -14.73 6.43 4.84
N PRO A 2 -14.77 5.28 4.21
CA PRO A 2 -13.58 4.45 4.12
C PRO A 2 -12.54 5.11 3.23
N GLY A 3 -11.30 5.06 3.67
CA GLY A 3 -10.17 5.44 2.86
C GLY A 3 -9.33 4.23 2.53
N TYR A 4 -8.37 4.41 1.64
CA TYR A 4 -7.55 3.32 1.12
C TYR A 4 -6.07 3.63 1.25
N LEU A 5 -5.30 2.61 1.62
CA LEU A 5 -3.85 2.67 1.62
C LEU A 5 -3.35 1.66 0.58
N LEU A 6 -2.72 2.14 -0.48
CA LEU A 6 -2.26 1.29 -1.59
C LEU A 6 -0.90 0.67 -1.27
N ASP A 7 -0.79 -0.64 -1.40
CA ASP A 7 0.48 -1.37 -1.24
C ASP A 7 1.35 -1.20 -2.48
N SER A 8 2.62 -1.56 -2.38
CA SER A 8 3.60 -1.38 -3.45
C SER A 8 3.25 -2.12 -4.74
N ASN A 9 2.63 -3.32 -4.66
CA ASN A 9 2.22 -4.05 -5.86
C ASN A 9 1.11 -3.32 -6.63
N ILE A 10 0.21 -2.63 -5.93
CA ILE A 10 -0.83 -1.82 -6.56
C ILE A 10 -0.21 -0.57 -7.17
N LEU A 11 0.71 0.08 -6.45
CA LEU A 11 1.44 1.23 -6.98
C LEU A 11 2.21 0.87 -8.25
N SER A 12 2.87 -0.29 -8.25
CA SER A 12 3.61 -0.78 -9.42
C SER A 12 2.71 -0.93 -10.63
N ASP A 13 1.50 -1.47 -10.45
CA ASP A 13 0.54 -1.59 -11.54
C ASP A 13 0.14 -0.20 -12.07
N LEU A 14 -0.10 0.76 -11.18
CA LEU A 14 -0.43 2.12 -11.57
C LEU A 14 0.72 2.82 -12.30
N VAL A 15 1.97 2.51 -11.92
CA VAL A 15 3.15 3.07 -12.58
C VAL A 15 3.28 2.53 -14.00
N HIS A 16 3.11 1.22 -14.18
CA HIS A 16 3.31 0.57 -15.48
C HIS A 16 2.07 0.64 -16.39
N HIS A 17 0.88 0.76 -15.81
CA HIS A 17 -0.38 0.75 -16.53
C HIS A 17 -1.31 1.87 -16.00
N PRO A 18 -0.91 3.15 -16.18
CA PRO A 18 -1.60 4.26 -15.52
C PRO A 18 -3.01 4.54 -16.03
N ARG A 19 -3.37 4.01 -17.20
CA ARG A 19 -4.68 4.29 -17.82
C ARG A 19 -5.55 3.06 -17.99
N ASN A 20 -4.95 1.95 -18.41
CA ASN A 20 -5.68 0.75 -18.82
C ASN A 20 -5.50 -0.43 -17.88
N GLY A 21 -4.70 -0.28 -16.82
CA GLY A 21 -4.50 -1.33 -15.84
C GLY A 21 -5.74 -1.55 -14.99
N THR A 22 -5.83 -2.72 -14.38
CA THR A 22 -6.95 -3.08 -13.51
C THR A 22 -7.03 -2.16 -12.30
N ALA A 23 -5.89 -1.84 -11.69
CA ALA A 23 -5.85 -0.92 -10.56
C ALA A 23 -6.28 0.50 -10.96
N ALA A 24 -5.84 0.98 -12.14
CA ALA A 24 -6.22 2.31 -12.63
C ALA A 24 -7.73 2.41 -12.86
N ARG A 25 -8.33 1.36 -13.41
CA ARG A 25 -9.78 1.31 -13.62
C ARG A 25 -10.54 1.32 -12.30
N GLN A 26 -10.09 0.55 -11.32
CA GLN A 26 -10.73 0.52 -10.01
C GLN A 26 -10.55 1.85 -9.29
N LEU A 27 -9.39 2.48 -9.41
CA LEU A 27 -9.15 3.82 -8.86
C LEU A 27 -10.15 4.83 -9.42
N ALA A 28 -10.40 4.80 -10.74
CA ALA A 28 -11.37 5.68 -11.36
C ALA A 28 -12.79 5.42 -10.81
N VAL A 29 -13.18 4.16 -10.63
CA VAL A 29 -14.48 3.80 -10.06
C VAL A 29 -14.63 4.36 -8.64
N VAL A 30 -13.61 4.16 -7.81
CA VAL A 30 -13.61 4.64 -6.42
C VAL A 30 -13.74 6.18 -6.38
N ARG A 31 -13.02 6.89 -7.25
CA ARG A 31 -13.09 8.34 -7.33
C ARG A 31 -14.47 8.84 -7.78
N THR A 32 -15.16 8.11 -8.65
CA THR A 32 -16.51 8.48 -9.09
C THR A 32 -17.53 8.37 -7.97
N ARG A 33 -17.26 7.56 -6.93
CA ARG A 33 -18.11 7.45 -5.74
C ARG A 33 -17.89 8.59 -4.76
N GLY A 34 -16.98 9.51 -5.05
CA GLY A 34 -16.63 10.61 -4.15
C GLY A 34 -15.67 10.22 -3.04
N GLU A 35 -15.10 9.02 -3.09
CA GLU A 35 -14.10 8.58 -2.12
C GLU A 35 -12.78 9.27 -2.44
N ARG A 36 -12.27 10.07 -1.48
CA ARG A 36 -11.11 10.94 -1.70
C ARG A 36 -9.87 10.55 -0.93
N ASP A 37 -10.02 9.70 0.08
CA ASP A 37 -8.91 9.28 0.92
C ASP A 37 -8.18 8.11 0.27
N ILE A 38 -7.49 8.40 -0.82
CA ILE A 38 -6.69 7.41 -1.54
C ILE A 38 -5.24 7.77 -1.33
N SER A 39 -4.58 6.97 -0.52
CA SER A 39 -3.24 7.23 -0.01
C SER A 39 -2.34 6.04 -0.23
N THR A 40 -1.06 6.25 -0.03
CA THR A 40 -0.10 5.17 0.11
C THR A 40 0.81 5.46 1.31
N SER A 41 1.52 4.43 1.76
CA SER A 41 2.48 4.56 2.84
C SER A 41 3.82 5.07 2.32
N ILE A 42 4.51 5.89 3.12
CA ILE A 42 5.90 6.25 2.84
C ILE A 42 6.78 5.00 2.71
N ILE A 43 6.41 3.90 3.38
CA ILE A 43 7.12 2.63 3.29
C ILE A 43 6.98 2.04 1.87
N ALA A 44 5.77 2.02 1.33
CA ALA A 44 5.52 1.54 -0.03
C ALA A 44 6.21 2.44 -1.06
N ALA A 45 6.16 3.75 -0.85
CA ALA A 45 6.88 4.71 -1.70
C ALA A 45 8.38 4.44 -1.69
N ALA A 46 8.95 4.13 -0.52
CA ALA A 46 10.37 3.80 -0.38
C ALA A 46 10.73 2.55 -1.18
N GLU A 47 9.88 1.53 -1.18
CA GLU A 47 10.10 0.32 -1.97
C GLU A 47 10.14 0.62 -3.47
N LEU A 48 9.22 1.45 -3.95
CA LEU A 48 9.22 1.89 -5.35
C LEU A 48 10.48 2.68 -5.69
N ARG A 49 10.89 3.60 -4.83
CA ARG A 49 12.07 4.43 -5.07
C ARG A 49 13.35 3.60 -5.05
N TYR A 50 13.39 2.57 -4.22
CA TYR A 50 14.50 1.62 -4.26
C TYR A 50 14.58 0.92 -5.63
N GLY A 51 13.45 0.46 -6.16
CA GLY A 51 13.39 -0.17 -7.49
C GLY A 51 13.88 0.77 -8.59
N VAL A 52 13.51 2.05 -8.52
CA VAL A 52 13.99 3.09 -9.46
C VAL A 52 15.49 3.26 -9.37
N ALA A 53 16.02 3.42 -8.16
CA ALA A 53 17.44 3.61 -7.93
C ALA A 53 18.26 2.43 -8.43
N LYS A 54 17.75 1.21 -8.19
CA LYS A 54 18.42 -0.01 -8.62
C LYS A 54 18.49 -0.13 -10.14
N ARG A 55 17.44 0.28 -10.86
CA ARG A 55 17.40 0.23 -12.33
C ARG A 55 18.12 1.38 -12.99
N GLY A 56 18.25 2.52 -12.32
CA GLY A 56 18.86 3.71 -12.90
C GLY A 56 18.11 4.29 -14.10
N SER A 57 16.81 4.02 -14.21
CA SER A 57 15.99 4.48 -15.34
C SER A 57 15.36 5.83 -15.04
N THR A 58 15.70 6.84 -15.82
CA THR A 58 15.08 8.17 -15.73
C THR A 58 13.60 8.14 -16.07
N ARG A 59 13.22 7.33 -17.06
CA ARG A 59 11.83 7.16 -17.46
C ARG A 59 10.99 6.59 -16.34
N LEU A 60 11.48 5.52 -15.69
CA LEU A 60 10.80 4.88 -14.59
C LEU A 60 10.67 5.84 -13.41
N ALA A 61 11.71 6.63 -13.14
CA ALA A 61 11.68 7.63 -12.08
C ALA A 61 10.52 8.62 -12.30
N ARG A 62 10.35 9.12 -13.53
CA ARG A 62 9.24 10.04 -13.85
C ARG A 62 7.88 9.38 -13.70
N GLN A 63 7.75 8.11 -14.12
CA GLN A 63 6.50 7.37 -14.00
C GLN A 63 6.12 7.19 -12.53
N VAL A 64 7.08 6.91 -11.67
CA VAL A 64 6.86 6.78 -10.24
C VAL A 64 6.43 8.12 -9.63
N GLU A 65 7.10 9.22 -9.97
CA GLU A 65 6.73 10.54 -9.45
C GLU A 65 5.31 10.93 -9.89
N THR A 66 4.94 10.63 -11.12
CA THR A 66 3.57 10.89 -11.62
C THR A 66 2.54 10.09 -10.81
N ALA A 67 2.78 8.81 -10.60
CA ALA A 67 1.85 7.95 -9.85
C ALA A 67 1.72 8.42 -8.39
N LEU A 68 2.84 8.70 -7.72
CA LEU A 68 2.83 9.17 -6.35
C LEU A 68 2.22 10.57 -6.21
N GLY A 69 2.41 11.42 -7.21
CA GLY A 69 1.84 12.77 -7.23
C GLY A 69 0.33 12.79 -7.30
N ALA A 70 -0.30 11.70 -7.72
CA ALA A 70 -1.75 11.57 -7.79
C ALA A 70 -2.38 11.06 -6.48
N LEU A 71 -1.56 10.76 -5.47
CA LEU A 71 -1.96 10.16 -4.21
C LEU A 71 -1.40 10.96 -3.04
N ASP A 72 -1.99 10.76 -1.86
CA ASP A 72 -1.39 11.24 -0.62
C ASP A 72 -0.39 10.20 -0.12
N VAL A 73 0.85 10.61 0.07
CA VAL A 73 1.88 9.75 0.66
C VAL A 73 1.93 10.04 2.16
N LEU A 74 1.49 9.10 2.97
CA LEU A 74 1.36 9.30 4.40
C LEU A 74 2.64 8.93 5.14
N PRO A 75 3.05 9.75 6.12
CA PRO A 75 4.21 9.43 6.95
C PRO A 75 3.89 8.26 7.90
N PHE A 76 4.91 7.49 8.24
CA PHE A 76 4.78 6.43 9.24
C PHE A 76 5.01 7.04 10.62
N GLU A 77 3.95 7.15 11.41
CA GLU A 77 4.00 7.84 12.69
C GLU A 77 3.11 7.18 13.74
N ALA A 78 3.25 7.61 14.99
CA ALA A 78 2.45 7.08 16.09
C ALA A 78 0.95 7.14 15.76
N PRO A 79 0.16 6.12 16.10
CA PRO A 79 0.49 4.94 16.92
C PRO A 79 0.96 3.71 16.10
N ALA A 80 1.42 3.89 14.87
CA ALA A 80 1.81 2.79 14.00
C ALA A 80 2.94 1.94 14.61
N ASP A 81 3.86 2.56 15.34
CA ASP A 81 4.96 1.88 16.00
C ASP A 81 4.48 0.90 17.08
N VAL A 82 3.52 1.31 17.88
CA VAL A 82 2.92 0.47 18.92
C VAL A 82 2.19 -0.72 18.28
N ILE A 83 1.42 -0.45 17.24
CA ILE A 83 0.68 -1.48 16.51
C ILE A 83 1.64 -2.48 15.87
N TYR A 84 2.72 -1.99 15.27
CA TYR A 84 3.75 -2.84 14.68
C TYR A 84 4.34 -3.82 15.70
N GLY A 85 4.73 -3.34 16.87
CA GLY A 85 5.30 -4.18 17.92
C GLY A 85 4.35 -5.28 18.35
N ARG A 86 3.07 -4.95 18.54
CA ARG A 86 2.03 -5.89 18.92
C ARG A 86 1.79 -6.94 17.82
N LEU A 87 1.64 -6.50 16.59
CA LEU A 87 1.40 -7.40 15.45
C LEU A 87 2.54 -8.40 15.26
N ARG A 88 3.77 -7.90 15.28
CA ARG A 88 4.94 -8.74 15.06
C ARG A 88 5.07 -9.80 16.15
N SER A 89 4.95 -9.41 17.40
CA SER A 89 5.01 -10.33 18.53
C SER A 89 3.93 -11.40 18.43
N ASP A 90 2.71 -10.99 18.10
CA ASP A 90 1.56 -11.88 18.00
C ASP A 90 1.72 -12.90 16.87
N LEU A 91 2.15 -12.43 15.68
CA LEU A 91 2.36 -13.31 14.53
C LEU A 91 3.48 -14.31 14.78
N GLU A 92 4.56 -13.90 15.42
CA GLU A 92 5.67 -14.80 15.76
C GLU A 92 5.21 -15.86 16.74
N ARG A 93 4.41 -15.51 17.74
CA ARG A 93 3.85 -16.49 18.70
C ARG A 93 2.94 -17.50 18.02
N ARG A 94 2.21 -17.08 16.98
CA ARG A 94 1.32 -17.98 16.23
C ARG A 94 2.04 -18.78 15.16
N GLY A 95 3.36 -18.62 15.03
CA GLY A 95 4.15 -19.28 13.99
C GLY A 95 3.84 -18.79 12.58
N GLN A 96 3.37 -17.55 12.43
CA GLN A 96 3.01 -16.94 11.16
C GLN A 96 3.75 -15.63 10.92
N PRO A 97 5.09 -15.61 10.97
CA PRO A 97 5.84 -14.37 10.81
C PRO A 97 5.64 -13.77 9.41
N MET A 98 5.72 -12.45 9.34
CA MET A 98 5.64 -11.69 8.08
C MET A 98 6.91 -10.90 7.88
N GLY A 99 7.20 -10.55 6.63
CA GLY A 99 8.32 -9.68 6.29
C GLY A 99 8.19 -8.30 6.93
N GLY A 100 9.33 -7.66 7.23
CA GLY A 100 9.36 -6.40 7.95
C GLY A 100 8.59 -5.28 7.27
N ASN A 101 8.76 -5.11 5.95
CA ASN A 101 8.07 -4.06 5.22
C ASN A 101 6.56 -4.29 5.19
N ASP A 102 6.11 -5.53 5.01
CA ASP A 102 4.70 -5.86 5.02
C ASP A 102 4.07 -5.58 6.39
N LEU A 103 4.79 -5.90 7.47
CA LEU A 103 4.34 -5.59 8.82
C LEU A 103 4.22 -4.10 9.05
N LEU A 104 5.17 -3.31 8.56
CA LEU A 104 5.12 -1.85 8.66
C LEU A 104 3.89 -1.30 7.92
N ILE A 105 3.62 -1.80 6.72
CA ILE A 105 2.49 -1.36 5.91
C ILE A 105 1.17 -1.75 6.60
N ALA A 106 1.06 -2.96 7.13
CA ALA A 106 -0.13 -3.39 7.87
C ALA A 106 -0.37 -2.53 9.10
N ALA A 107 0.67 -2.26 9.88
CA ALA A 107 0.57 -1.40 11.06
C ALA A 107 0.15 0.01 10.67
N HIS A 108 0.66 0.53 9.55
CA HIS A 108 0.30 1.84 9.04
C HIS A 108 -1.19 1.91 8.69
N ALA A 109 -1.69 0.90 7.95
CA ALA A 109 -3.10 0.86 7.58
C ALA A 109 -4.01 0.82 8.80
N LEU A 110 -3.67 0.02 9.80
CA LEU A 110 -4.45 -0.06 11.05
C LEU A 110 -4.40 1.25 11.83
N ALA A 111 -3.22 1.87 11.93
CA ALA A 111 -3.07 3.14 12.64
C ALA A 111 -3.88 4.26 12.00
N ALA A 112 -3.89 4.30 10.67
CA ALA A 112 -4.60 5.32 9.90
C ALA A 112 -6.08 4.97 9.68
N ARG A 113 -6.50 3.78 10.07
CA ARG A 113 -7.89 3.28 9.89
C ARG A 113 -8.28 3.25 8.41
N LEU A 114 -7.37 2.77 7.58
CA LEU A 114 -7.56 2.67 6.14
C LEU A 114 -7.67 1.20 5.72
N THR A 115 -8.40 0.96 4.63
CA THR A 115 -8.42 -0.35 3.99
C THR A 115 -7.14 -0.52 3.19
N LEU A 116 -6.40 -1.59 3.43
CA LEU A 116 -5.21 -1.90 2.66
C LEU A 116 -5.59 -2.48 1.30
N VAL A 117 -5.09 -1.89 0.23
CA VAL A 117 -5.29 -2.41 -1.12
C VAL A 117 -4.02 -3.14 -1.52
N THR A 118 -4.13 -4.45 -1.70
CA THR A 118 -2.98 -5.33 -1.97
C THR A 118 -3.44 -6.59 -2.68
N ASP A 119 -2.55 -7.20 -3.48
CA ASP A 119 -2.79 -8.52 -4.03
C ASP A 119 -2.06 -9.62 -3.24
N ASP A 120 -1.34 -9.25 -2.19
CA ASP A 120 -0.60 -10.20 -1.36
C ASP A 120 -1.52 -10.83 -0.31
N ARG A 121 -1.71 -12.15 -0.46
CA ARG A 121 -2.56 -12.94 0.45
C ARG A 121 -1.95 -13.09 1.85
N GLY A 122 -0.67 -12.83 2.00
CA GLY A 122 0.01 -12.91 3.30
C GLY A 122 -0.62 -12.04 4.37
N PHE A 123 -1.24 -10.92 3.98
CA PHE A 123 -1.93 -10.03 4.91
C PHE A 123 -3.17 -10.65 5.56
N ALA A 124 -3.67 -11.79 5.03
CA ALA A 124 -4.77 -12.53 5.66
C ALA A 124 -4.41 -13.05 7.06
N ARG A 125 -3.11 -13.10 7.40
CA ARG A 125 -2.63 -13.46 8.73
C ARG A 125 -3.04 -12.47 9.81
N ILE A 126 -3.54 -11.29 9.41
CA ILE A 126 -3.98 -10.22 10.31
C ILE A 126 -5.49 -10.05 10.15
N PRO A 127 -6.31 -10.72 11.00
CA PRO A 127 -7.78 -10.73 10.80
C PRO A 127 -8.43 -9.35 10.92
N GLU A 128 -7.88 -8.46 11.75
CA GLU A 128 -8.43 -7.13 11.98
C GLU A 128 -8.17 -6.14 10.82
N LEU A 129 -7.29 -6.51 9.88
CA LEU A 129 -6.94 -5.65 8.74
C LEU A 129 -8.00 -5.77 7.64
N LEU A 130 -8.61 -4.66 7.28
CA LEU A 130 -9.51 -4.60 6.13
C LEU A 130 -8.69 -4.57 4.85
N ARG A 131 -9.05 -5.38 3.87
CA ARG A 131 -8.29 -5.56 2.64
C ARG A 131 -9.19 -5.59 1.42
N GLU A 132 -8.68 -5.03 0.32
CA GLU A 132 -9.26 -5.18 -1.01
C GLU A 132 -8.14 -5.49 -2.00
N ASN A 133 -8.47 -6.20 -3.07
CA ASN A 133 -7.51 -6.45 -4.14
C ASN A 133 -8.02 -5.81 -5.44
N TRP A 134 -7.36 -4.74 -5.86
CA TRP A 134 -7.71 -4.02 -7.09
C TRP A 134 -7.12 -4.64 -8.35
N LEU A 135 -6.36 -5.74 -8.22
CA LEU A 135 -5.80 -6.48 -9.35
C LEU A 135 -6.63 -7.71 -9.70
N ALA A 136 -7.58 -8.07 -8.86
CA ALA A 136 -8.42 -9.26 -9.01
C ALA A 136 -9.66 -8.99 -9.89
N GLY A 137 -9.60 -8.00 -10.69
CA GLY A 137 -10.69 -7.64 -11.58
C GLY A 137 -10.87 -8.64 -12.71
#